data_7894f85e438a5f0a79f6420b81249013
#
_entry.id   7894f85e438a5f0a79f6420b81249013
#
_cell.length_a   1.000
_cell.length_b   1.000
_cell.length_c   1.000
_cell.angle_alpha   90.00
_cell.angle_beta   90.00
_cell.angle_gamma   90.00
#
_symmetry.space_group_name_H-M   'P 1'
#
loop_
_entity.id
_entity.type
_entity.pdbx_description
1 polymer ?
#
loop_
_entity_poly.entity_id
_entity_poly.type
_entity_poly.pdbx_seq_one_letter_code
_entity_poly.pdbx_strand_id
1 'polypeptide(L)'
;INAGGFFAVARYTSHMSGELARMADHLYMHEWRVAWVSAVMVLSFVAGACRAAFAILWAKHSRFRSSYALTLWVEALYMLLFGLLGASLARFQLLVPITVVLMCFIMGMHNTVMTMLSKGVIRSTHMTGFVTDIGIELAKFMFHSLQQKRLSWLSINPAKLKLCIGL
;
A
#
# COMPACT_ATOMS: atom_id res chain seq x y z
N ILE A 1 -15.94 -3.32 3.42
CA ILE A 1 -14.66 -4.06 3.56
C ILE A 1 -14.43 -4.41 5.02
N ASN A 2 -14.41 -3.44 5.94
CA ASN A 2 -14.07 -3.66 7.36
C ASN A 2 -15.02 -4.63 8.07
N ALA A 3 -16.34 -4.50 7.87
CA ALA A 3 -17.33 -5.42 8.41
C ALA A 3 -17.16 -6.84 7.83
N GLY A 4 -16.96 -6.96 6.52
CA GLY A 4 -16.69 -8.27 5.88
C GLY A 4 -15.42 -8.92 6.41
N GLY A 5 -14.36 -8.14 6.65
CA GLY A 5 -13.14 -8.62 7.26
C GLY A 5 -13.37 -9.13 8.68
N PHE A 6 -14.15 -8.39 9.50
CA PHE A 6 -14.47 -8.83 10.84
C PHE A 6 -15.26 -10.15 10.86
N PHE A 7 -16.25 -10.30 9.98
CA PHE A 7 -17.02 -11.56 9.89
C PHE A 7 -16.17 -12.74 9.41
N ALA A 8 -15.20 -12.48 8.51
CA ALA A 8 -14.35 -13.54 7.96
C ALA A 8 -13.22 -13.95 8.92
N VAL A 9 -12.66 -13.02 9.70
CA VAL A 9 -11.39 -13.21 10.40
C VAL A 9 -11.43 -12.74 11.87
N ALA A 10 -12.57 -12.25 12.34
CA ALA A 10 -12.78 -11.68 13.70
C ALA A 10 -11.78 -10.54 14.04
N ARG A 11 -11.32 -9.77 13.03
CA ARG A 11 -10.39 -8.66 13.20
C ARG A 11 -10.76 -7.45 12.35
N TYR A 12 -10.50 -6.25 12.87
CA TYR A 12 -10.63 -4.99 12.15
C TYR A 12 -9.33 -4.67 11.43
N THR A 13 -9.34 -4.72 10.12
CA THR A 13 -8.14 -4.54 9.28
C THR A 13 -7.88 -3.09 8.87
N SER A 14 -8.82 -2.16 9.17
CA SER A 14 -8.69 -0.73 8.88
C SER A 14 -8.18 0.12 10.04
N HIS A 15 -8.18 -0.41 11.27
CA HIS A 15 -7.78 0.32 12.47
C HIS A 15 -6.31 0.10 12.82
N MET A 16 -5.41 0.76 12.08
CA MET A 16 -3.96 0.65 12.32
C MET A 16 -3.53 1.15 13.70
N SER A 17 -4.30 2.08 14.30
CA SER A 17 -4.08 2.51 15.69
C SER A 17 -4.21 1.35 16.68
N GLY A 18 -5.23 0.49 16.50
CA GLY A 18 -5.42 -0.69 17.35
C GLY A 18 -4.30 -1.72 17.17
N GLU A 19 -3.83 -1.94 15.95
CA GLU A 19 -2.72 -2.88 15.70
C GLU A 19 -1.38 -2.35 16.23
N LEU A 20 -1.13 -1.04 16.17
CA LEU A 20 0.05 -0.41 16.76
C LEU A 20 0.02 -0.49 18.30
N ALA A 21 -1.13 -0.19 18.94
CA ALA A 21 -1.28 -0.35 20.38
C ALA A 21 -1.07 -1.80 20.80
N ARG A 22 -1.69 -2.75 20.10
CA ARG A 22 -1.52 -4.18 20.34
C ARG A 22 -0.06 -4.64 20.18
N MET A 23 0.64 -4.13 19.17
CA MET A 23 2.07 -4.42 18.99
C MET A 23 2.87 -3.93 20.20
N ALA A 24 2.61 -2.72 20.71
CA ALA A 24 3.29 -2.17 21.87
C ALA A 24 2.99 -2.97 23.15
N ASP A 25 1.74 -3.33 23.40
CA ASP A 25 1.31 -4.11 24.56
C ASP A 25 1.97 -5.48 24.60
N HIS A 26 2.00 -6.20 23.46
CA HIS A 26 2.61 -7.53 23.39
C HIS A 26 4.14 -7.49 23.37
N LEU A 27 4.76 -6.39 22.92
CA LEU A 27 6.18 -6.15 23.10
C LEU A 27 6.54 -6.00 24.59
N TYR A 28 5.72 -5.27 25.36
CA TYR A 28 5.90 -5.12 26.79
C TYR A 28 5.70 -6.44 27.55
N MET A 29 4.72 -7.26 27.11
CA MET A 29 4.45 -8.59 27.69
C MET A 29 5.43 -9.67 27.24
N HIS A 30 6.45 -9.34 26.43
CA HIS A 30 7.39 -10.29 25.83
C HIS A 30 6.76 -11.36 24.92
N GLU A 31 5.56 -11.12 24.42
CA GLU A 31 4.84 -11.99 23.48
C GLU A 31 5.22 -11.69 22.02
N TRP A 32 6.44 -12.02 21.66
CA TRP A 32 7.04 -11.69 20.37
C TRP A 32 6.22 -12.17 19.15
N ARG A 33 5.56 -13.33 19.26
CA ARG A 33 4.76 -13.87 18.16
C ARG A 33 3.60 -12.96 17.78
N VAL A 34 2.88 -12.44 18.77
CA VAL A 34 1.72 -11.56 18.54
C VAL A 34 2.19 -10.19 18.05
N ALA A 35 3.26 -9.66 18.62
CA ALA A 35 3.88 -8.42 18.19
C ALA A 35 4.31 -8.47 16.71
N TRP A 36 4.95 -9.58 16.28
CA TRP A 36 5.32 -9.78 14.89
C TRP A 36 4.12 -9.84 13.94
N VAL A 37 3.03 -10.49 14.32
CA VAL A 37 1.80 -10.52 13.50
C VAL A 37 1.25 -9.12 13.30
N SER A 38 1.15 -8.31 14.37
CA SER A 38 0.70 -6.92 14.27
C SER A 38 1.65 -6.07 13.43
N ALA A 39 2.97 -6.26 13.56
CA ALA A 39 3.96 -5.60 12.72
C ALA A 39 3.77 -5.92 11.22
N VAL A 40 3.56 -7.19 10.87
CA VAL A 40 3.30 -7.62 9.49
C VAL A 40 2.02 -6.97 8.94
N MET A 41 0.97 -6.86 9.76
CA MET A 41 -0.28 -6.19 9.34
C MET A 41 -0.06 -4.71 9.03
N VAL A 42 0.67 -3.99 9.90
CA VAL A 42 1.01 -2.58 9.68
C VAL A 42 1.90 -2.41 8.45
N LEU A 43 2.92 -3.25 8.28
CA LEU A 43 3.80 -3.22 7.11
C LEU A 43 3.03 -3.52 5.81
N SER A 44 2.10 -4.46 5.84
CA SER A 44 1.24 -4.77 4.69
C SER A 44 0.36 -3.56 4.31
N PHE A 45 -0.19 -2.87 5.30
CA PHE A 45 -0.95 -1.64 5.08
C PHE A 45 -0.08 -0.55 4.45
N VAL A 46 1.13 -0.30 4.98
CA VAL A 46 2.09 0.67 4.41
C VAL A 46 2.47 0.30 2.98
N ALA A 47 2.70 -0.99 2.70
CA ALA A 47 2.99 -1.47 1.35
C ALA A 47 1.84 -1.21 0.38
N GLY A 48 0.59 -1.43 0.82
CA GLY A 48 -0.61 -1.10 0.06
C GLY A 48 -0.73 0.39 -0.23
N ALA A 49 -0.49 1.24 0.79
CA ALA A 49 -0.48 2.68 0.66
C ALA A 49 0.59 3.16 -0.33
N CYS A 50 1.81 2.65 -0.19
CA CYS A 50 2.93 2.95 -1.08
C CYS A 50 2.62 2.55 -2.53
N ARG A 51 2.07 1.34 -2.75
CA ARG A 51 1.71 0.86 -4.08
C ARG A 51 0.66 1.75 -4.76
N ALA A 52 -0.39 2.14 -4.03
CA ALA A 52 -1.44 2.99 -4.56
C ALA A 52 -0.91 4.39 -4.91
N ALA A 53 -0.13 5.00 -4.00
CA ALA A 53 0.49 6.30 -4.25
C ALA A 53 1.43 6.26 -5.47
N PHE A 54 2.26 5.23 -5.56
CA PHE A 54 3.16 5.05 -6.71
C PHE A 54 2.38 4.93 -8.03
N ALA A 55 1.31 4.12 -8.06
CA ALA A 55 0.47 3.96 -9.24
C ALA A 55 -0.19 5.29 -9.67
N ILE A 56 -0.69 6.08 -8.70
CA ILE A 56 -1.30 7.38 -8.97
C ILE A 56 -0.27 8.38 -9.50
N LEU A 57 0.93 8.44 -8.89
CA LEU A 57 2.01 9.32 -9.34
C LEU A 57 2.48 8.95 -10.75
N TRP A 58 2.64 7.65 -11.02
CA TRP A 58 3.03 7.16 -12.33
C TRP A 58 1.97 7.46 -13.39
N ALA A 59 0.69 7.25 -13.08
CA ALA A 59 -0.41 7.56 -13.99
C ALA A 59 -0.52 9.07 -14.30
N LYS A 60 -0.28 9.93 -13.29
CA LYS A 60 -0.19 11.39 -13.49
C LYS A 60 0.97 11.79 -14.39
N HIS A 61 2.13 11.15 -14.19
CA HIS A 61 3.32 11.41 -15.03
C HIS A 61 3.10 10.97 -16.48
N SER A 62 2.43 9.83 -16.68
CA SER A 62 2.12 9.26 -18.00
C SER A 62 0.92 9.93 -18.70
N ARG A 63 0.37 11.02 -18.15
CA ARG A 63 -0.77 11.79 -18.68
C ARG A 63 -2.03 10.94 -18.94
N PHE A 64 -2.26 9.89 -18.17
CA PHE A 64 -3.51 9.14 -18.26
C PHE A 64 -4.72 10.03 -17.91
N ARG A 65 -5.81 9.87 -18.66
CA ARG A 65 -7.04 10.66 -18.52
C ARG A 65 -7.67 10.56 -17.11
N SER A 66 -7.45 9.45 -16.40
CA SER A 66 -7.88 9.26 -15.01
C SER A 66 -6.81 8.53 -14.22
N SER A 67 -6.05 9.28 -13.43
CA SER A 67 -4.96 8.74 -12.61
C SER A 67 -5.44 7.83 -11.47
N TYR A 68 -6.68 8.01 -11.03
CA TYR A 68 -7.25 7.24 -9.93
C TYR A 68 -7.98 5.98 -10.39
N ALA A 69 -8.56 5.98 -11.60
CA ALA A 69 -9.33 4.86 -12.13
C ALA A 69 -8.50 3.58 -12.19
N LEU A 70 -7.24 3.66 -12.64
CA LEU A 70 -6.35 2.49 -12.70
C LEU A 70 -6.14 1.87 -11.31
N THR A 71 -5.93 2.71 -10.30
CA THR A 71 -5.72 2.24 -8.92
C THR A 71 -6.98 1.60 -8.35
N LEU A 72 -8.16 2.17 -8.62
CA LEU A 72 -9.46 1.62 -8.22
C LEU A 72 -9.76 0.29 -8.92
N TRP A 73 -9.42 0.14 -10.20
CA TRP A 73 -9.55 -1.14 -10.91
C TRP A 73 -8.67 -2.24 -10.28
N VAL A 74 -7.44 -1.91 -9.94
CA VAL A 74 -6.54 -2.84 -9.27
C VAL A 74 -7.06 -3.18 -7.87
N GLU A 75 -7.59 -2.21 -7.13
CA GLU A 75 -8.23 -2.43 -5.83
C GLU A 75 -9.44 -3.38 -5.95
N ALA A 76 -10.29 -3.17 -6.95
CA ALA A 76 -11.44 -4.04 -7.20
C ALA A 76 -11.01 -5.49 -7.51
N LEU A 77 -9.90 -5.67 -8.25
CA LEU A 77 -9.34 -6.99 -8.53
C LEU A 77 -8.83 -7.67 -7.24
N TYR A 78 -8.16 -6.95 -6.36
CA TYR A 78 -7.74 -7.48 -5.05
C TYR A 78 -8.95 -7.83 -4.16
N MET A 79 -10.02 -7.03 -4.21
CA MET A 79 -11.27 -7.34 -3.51
C MET A 79 -11.94 -8.61 -4.04
N LEU A 80 -11.94 -8.79 -5.36
CA LEU A 80 -12.44 -10.02 -5.97
C LEU A 80 -11.62 -11.24 -5.52
N LEU A 81 -10.29 -11.11 -5.53
CA LEU A 81 -9.38 -12.14 -5.04
C LEU A 81 -9.66 -12.47 -3.55
N PHE A 82 -9.86 -11.43 -2.72
CA PHE A 82 -10.25 -11.61 -1.33
C PHE A 82 -11.57 -12.36 -1.20
N GLY A 83 -12.57 -12.03 -2.01
CA GLY A 83 -13.87 -12.72 -2.00
C GLY A 83 -13.75 -14.20 -2.35
N LEU A 84 -12.94 -14.54 -3.36
CA LEU A 84 -12.67 -15.93 -3.77
C LEU A 84 -11.90 -16.71 -2.68
N LEU A 85 -10.87 -16.09 -2.09
CA LEU A 85 -10.13 -16.67 -0.96
C LEU A 85 -11.04 -16.83 0.27
N GLY A 86 -11.90 -15.84 0.56
CA GLY A 86 -12.85 -15.86 1.67
C GLY A 86 -13.82 -17.04 1.57
N ALA A 87 -14.31 -17.35 0.38
CA ALA A 87 -15.15 -18.52 0.15
C ALA A 87 -14.44 -19.86 0.46
N SER A 88 -13.12 -19.89 0.33
CA SER A 88 -12.28 -21.06 0.62
C SER A 88 -11.82 -21.16 2.08
N LEU A 89 -11.97 -20.10 2.88
CA LEU A 89 -11.52 -20.04 4.29
C LEU A 89 -12.22 -21.09 5.17
N ALA A 90 -13.49 -21.41 4.87
CA ALA A 90 -14.23 -22.45 5.59
C ALA A 90 -13.60 -23.85 5.47
N ARG A 91 -12.82 -24.09 4.41
CA ARG A 91 -12.12 -25.37 4.17
C ARG A 91 -10.67 -25.37 4.66
N PHE A 92 -10.00 -24.21 4.67
CA PHE A 92 -8.55 -24.12 4.95
C PHE A 92 -8.24 -23.01 5.95
N GLN A 93 -8.20 -23.31 7.23
CA GLN A 93 -7.83 -22.36 8.30
C GLN A 93 -6.44 -21.74 8.11
N LEU A 94 -5.55 -22.40 7.37
CA LEU A 94 -4.21 -21.90 7.05
C LEU A 94 -4.23 -20.65 6.16
N LEU A 95 -5.35 -20.37 5.46
CA LEU A 95 -5.50 -19.17 4.62
C LEU A 95 -5.87 -17.90 5.40
N VAL A 96 -6.28 -18.05 6.67
CA VAL A 96 -6.70 -16.92 7.52
C VAL A 96 -5.63 -15.82 7.64
N PRO A 97 -4.36 -16.12 8.00
CA PRO A 97 -3.33 -15.08 8.13
C PRO A 97 -3.05 -14.38 6.80
N ILE A 98 -3.04 -15.11 5.69
CA ILE A 98 -2.81 -14.53 4.34
C ILE A 98 -3.95 -13.58 3.98
N THR A 99 -5.17 -13.95 4.29
CA THR A 99 -6.36 -13.14 4.03
C THR A 99 -6.37 -11.85 4.84
N VAL A 100 -5.93 -11.90 6.12
CA VAL A 100 -5.77 -10.70 6.96
C VAL A 100 -4.73 -9.74 6.37
N VAL A 101 -3.57 -10.25 5.98
CA VAL A 101 -2.50 -9.46 5.37
C VAL A 101 -2.99 -8.81 4.07
N LEU A 102 -3.68 -9.56 3.22
CA LEU A 102 -4.27 -9.04 1.99
C LEU A 102 -5.29 -7.93 2.27
N MET A 103 -6.14 -8.10 3.28
CA MET A 103 -7.10 -7.06 3.67
C MET A 103 -6.43 -5.80 4.18
N CYS A 104 -5.38 -5.91 4.99
CA CYS A 104 -4.60 -4.74 5.43
C CYS A 104 -3.97 -4.01 4.24
N PHE A 105 -3.46 -4.75 3.27
CA PHE A 105 -2.92 -4.20 2.02
C PHE A 105 -3.97 -3.41 1.23
N ILE A 106 -5.16 -4.01 1.00
CA ILE A 106 -6.28 -3.37 0.31
C ILE A 106 -6.72 -2.11 1.04
N MET A 107 -6.80 -2.15 2.38
CA MET A 107 -7.19 -0.99 3.19
C MET A 107 -6.15 0.14 3.13
N GLY A 108 -4.86 -0.19 3.03
CA GLY A 108 -3.80 0.78 2.78
C GLY A 108 -3.95 1.46 1.42
N MET A 109 -4.24 0.69 0.37
CA MET A 109 -4.53 1.23 -0.96
C MET A 109 -5.74 2.18 -0.92
N HIS A 110 -6.84 1.73 -0.34
CA HIS A 110 -8.08 2.50 -0.25
C HIS A 110 -7.89 3.84 0.47
N ASN A 111 -7.25 3.82 1.65
CA ASN A 111 -6.97 5.03 2.41
C ASN A 111 -6.09 6.02 1.64
N THR A 112 -5.13 5.53 0.87
CA THR A 112 -4.28 6.36 0.03
C THR A 112 -5.06 7.04 -1.09
N VAL A 113 -5.92 6.29 -1.78
CA VAL A 113 -6.79 6.86 -2.83
C VAL A 113 -7.66 7.97 -2.24
N MET A 114 -8.31 7.72 -1.09
CA MET A 114 -9.17 8.70 -0.41
C MET A 114 -8.38 9.93 0.06
N THR A 115 -7.21 9.73 0.64
CA THR A 115 -6.33 10.82 1.09
C THR A 115 -5.86 11.70 -0.06
N MET A 116 -5.39 11.08 -1.16
CA MET A 116 -4.89 11.81 -2.31
C MET A 116 -6.01 12.48 -3.14
N LEU A 117 -7.18 11.86 -3.21
CA LEU A 117 -8.35 12.41 -3.91
C LEU A 117 -8.91 13.61 -3.14
N SER A 118 -9.02 13.52 -1.81
CA SER A 118 -9.53 14.59 -0.93
C SER A 118 -8.49 15.66 -0.57
N LYS A 119 -7.27 15.55 -1.08
CA LYS A 119 -6.13 16.41 -0.69
C LYS A 119 -5.89 16.43 0.84
N GLY A 120 -6.10 15.29 1.49
CA GLY A 120 -5.90 15.12 2.91
C GLY A 120 -7.06 15.59 3.82
N VAL A 121 -8.18 16.06 3.24
CA VAL A 121 -9.35 16.51 4.02
C VAL A 121 -10.09 15.33 4.65
N ILE A 122 -10.22 14.22 3.90
CA ILE A 122 -10.89 13.01 4.39
C ILE A 122 -9.83 12.04 4.91
N ARG A 123 -9.80 11.85 6.24
CA ARG A 123 -8.93 10.88 6.91
C ARG A 123 -9.77 10.03 7.85
N SER A 124 -9.53 8.71 7.86
CA SER A 124 -10.30 7.79 8.69
C SER A 124 -10.02 7.96 10.19
N THR A 125 -8.76 8.13 10.58
CA THR A 125 -8.30 8.44 11.95
C THR A 125 -6.91 9.07 11.88
N HIS A 126 -6.50 9.79 12.93
CA HIS A 126 -5.17 10.43 12.97
C HIS A 126 -4.02 9.42 12.79
N MET A 127 -3.99 8.33 13.58
CA MET A 127 -2.92 7.33 13.51
C MET A 127 -2.91 6.57 12.18
N THR A 128 -4.07 6.14 11.68
CA THR A 128 -4.17 5.50 10.38
C THR A 128 -3.75 6.46 9.26
N GLY A 129 -4.04 7.76 9.41
CA GLY A 129 -3.57 8.82 8.53
C GLY A 129 -2.04 8.89 8.49
N PHE A 130 -1.36 8.88 9.65
CA PHE A 130 0.10 8.87 9.71
C PHE A 130 0.71 7.64 9.02
N VAL A 131 0.17 6.46 9.26
CA VAL A 131 0.65 5.22 8.61
C VAL A 131 0.44 5.29 7.09
N THR A 132 -0.68 5.88 6.64
CA THR A 132 -0.94 6.12 5.21
C THR A 132 0.06 7.12 4.62
N ASP A 133 0.33 8.23 5.34
CA ASP A 133 1.27 9.27 4.91
C ASP A 133 2.69 8.70 4.76
N ILE A 134 3.14 7.82 5.66
CA ILE A 134 4.43 7.12 5.52
C ILE A 134 4.49 6.35 4.20
N GLY A 135 3.44 5.62 3.84
CA GLY A 135 3.38 4.89 2.57
C GLY A 135 3.40 5.83 1.35
N ILE A 136 2.70 6.97 1.42
CA ILE A 136 2.69 7.99 0.37
C ILE A 136 4.08 8.62 0.20
N GLU A 137 4.75 9.00 1.29
CA GLU A 137 6.08 9.61 1.24
C GLU A 137 7.12 8.62 0.72
N LEU A 138 7.05 7.36 1.12
CA LEU A 138 7.90 6.30 0.59
C LEU A 138 7.71 6.14 -0.93
N ALA A 139 6.49 6.18 -1.42
CA ALA A 139 6.19 6.12 -2.86
C ALA A 139 6.76 7.32 -3.61
N LYS A 140 6.63 8.54 -3.06
CA LYS A 140 7.22 9.75 -3.65
C LYS A 140 8.75 9.63 -3.74
N PHE A 141 9.39 9.18 -2.68
CA PHE A 141 10.84 8.98 -2.64
C PHE A 141 11.28 7.96 -3.71
N MET A 142 10.62 6.82 -3.78
CA MET A 142 10.89 5.79 -4.80
C MET A 142 10.68 6.33 -6.22
N PHE A 143 9.58 7.04 -6.45
CA PHE A 143 9.27 7.61 -7.77
C PHE A 143 10.32 8.65 -8.18
N HIS A 144 10.71 9.54 -7.27
CA HIS A 144 11.72 10.56 -7.53
C HIS A 144 13.12 9.94 -7.80
N SER A 145 13.49 8.92 -7.03
CA SER A 145 14.74 8.17 -7.23
C SER A 145 14.80 7.48 -8.59
N LEU A 146 13.70 6.88 -9.04
CA LEU A 146 13.61 6.27 -10.36
C LEU A 146 13.70 7.31 -11.49
N GLN A 147 13.09 8.48 -11.28
CA GLN A 147 13.12 9.58 -12.25
C GLN A 147 14.52 10.20 -12.36
N GLN A 148 15.24 10.39 -11.25
CA GLN A 148 16.63 10.82 -11.25
C GLN A 148 17.56 9.83 -11.96
N LYS A 149 17.42 8.54 -11.70
CA LYS A 149 18.17 7.50 -12.43
C LYS A 149 17.93 7.58 -13.94
N ARG A 150 16.67 7.75 -14.34
CA ARG A 150 16.30 7.87 -15.76
C ARG A 150 16.92 9.10 -16.42
N LEU A 151 16.94 10.24 -15.71
CA LEU A 151 17.59 11.48 -16.17
C LEU A 151 19.11 11.33 -16.23
N SER A 152 19.75 10.66 -15.27
CA SER A 152 21.18 10.39 -15.30
C SER A 152 21.58 9.49 -16.45
N TRP A 153 20.78 8.49 -16.79
CA TRP A 153 20.98 7.65 -17.98
C TRP A 153 20.83 8.44 -19.29
N LEU A 154 19.89 9.38 -19.35
CA LEU A 154 19.71 10.27 -20.51
C LEU A 154 20.83 11.35 -20.61
N SER A 155 21.39 11.78 -19.49
CA SER A 155 22.49 12.77 -19.45
C SER A 155 23.87 12.17 -19.74
N ILE A 156 24.03 10.87 -19.59
CA ILE A 156 25.31 10.17 -19.89
C ILE A 156 25.56 10.03 -21.41
N ASN A 157 24.60 10.37 -22.28
CA ASN A 157 24.68 10.09 -23.71
C ASN A 157 25.00 11.24 -24.68
N PRO A 158 25.26 12.50 -24.30
CA PRO A 158 25.67 13.51 -25.28
C PRO A 158 27.12 13.34 -25.72
N ALA A 159 28.00 12.73 -24.93
CA ALA A 159 29.39 12.50 -25.29
C ALA A 159 29.57 11.31 -26.26
N LYS A 160 28.75 10.26 -26.14
CA LYS A 160 28.75 9.13 -27.09
C LYS A 160 28.15 9.49 -28.46
N LEU A 161 27.19 10.43 -28.47
CA LEU A 161 26.59 10.87 -29.72
C LEU A 161 27.59 11.68 -30.58
N LYS A 162 28.49 12.45 -29.95
CA LYS A 162 29.55 13.18 -30.67
C LYS A 162 30.63 12.27 -31.24
N LEU A 163 30.84 11.10 -30.63
CA LEU A 163 31.83 10.12 -31.14
C LEU A 163 31.30 9.29 -32.32
N CYS A 164 29.97 9.17 -32.46
CA CYS A 164 29.35 8.46 -33.60
C CYS A 164 29.08 9.35 -34.82
N ILE A 165 29.19 10.69 -34.70
CA ILE A 165 28.95 11.63 -35.79
C ILE A 165 30.29 12.05 -36.44
N GLY A 166 31.40 11.43 -36.08
CA GLY A 166 32.65 11.46 -36.85
C GLY A 166 33.00 12.83 -37.47
N LEU A 167 33.17 13.85 -36.61
CA LEU A 167 33.82 15.11 -37.00
C LEU A 167 34.57 15.65 -35.81
#